data_bcccb5dd892c42225d5aa7f6ec470ed6
#
_entry.id   bcccb5dd892c42225d5aa7f6ec470ed6
#
_cell.length_a   1.000
_cell.length_b   1.000
_cell.length_c   1.000
_cell.angle_alpha   90.00
_cell.angle_beta   90.00
_cell.angle_gamma   90.00
#
_symmetry.space_group_name_H-M   'P 1'
#
loop_
_entity.id
_entity.type
_entity.pdbx_description
1 polymer ?
#
loop_
_entity_poly.entity_id
_entity_poly.type
_entity_poly.pdbx_seq_one_letter_code
_entity_poly.pdbx_strand_id
1 'polypeptide(L)'
;MRAILAIVLIADVLDLMDSTITNIAAPSIVRDIGGGESLIKWLGASYALAMGILLVVGGRLGDRYGRRRMFLTGIAGFTVASLWCGLSVDPAMLIAGRLVQGGFGALLIPQGIGILIGTLSREQMTRAVSAFGPVLGASAVLGPIVAGFLISADVAGLTWRPIFLINIAAGTAGFIAALRLLPRDGPASAVPIDGLGSGLLGASMLALIYGLIEGSTAGWTALPAACLLAGLVLLAGFGVRQRMAPDPLILPSLLANRGFTAGLVLGLAFFAAVNGLAYVLSLFFQTALGLSASHAALALSPLMAGIIVASVVCRPLIGKLGRVLVVAGLGVTLAGAAGVWATVLAYGTAVSVWALAPSILVLGAGMGACFSSIYDVA
;
A
#
# COMPACT_ATOMS: atom_id res chain seq x y z
N MET A 1 22.60 -14.31 4.88
CA MET A 1 22.33 -13.06 4.20
C MET A 1 21.22 -13.18 3.14
N ARG A 2 21.44 -13.89 2.00
CA ARG A 2 20.42 -13.98 0.92
C ARG A 2 19.07 -14.50 1.39
N ALA A 3 19.05 -15.49 2.28
CA ALA A 3 17.82 -16.07 2.81
C ALA A 3 17.01 -15.09 3.68
N ILE A 4 17.68 -14.32 4.55
CA ILE A 4 17.00 -13.32 5.41
C ILE A 4 16.38 -12.21 4.53
N LEU A 5 17.15 -11.70 3.56
CA LEU A 5 16.65 -10.72 2.61
C LEU A 5 15.45 -11.27 1.81
N ALA A 6 15.54 -12.51 1.32
CA ALA A 6 14.44 -13.13 0.58
C ALA A 6 13.17 -13.27 1.42
N ILE A 7 13.28 -13.63 2.70
CA ILE A 7 12.14 -13.74 3.61
C ILE A 7 11.45 -12.38 3.80
N VAL A 8 12.25 -11.33 4.05
CA VAL A 8 11.71 -9.97 4.22
C VAL A 8 11.03 -9.51 2.92
N LEU A 9 11.70 -9.67 1.78
CA LEU A 9 11.14 -9.29 0.49
C LEU A 9 9.87 -10.09 0.14
N ILE A 10 9.79 -11.39 0.48
CA ILE A 10 8.56 -12.18 0.27
C ILE A 10 7.41 -11.62 1.09
N ALA A 11 7.64 -11.22 2.34
CA ALA A 11 6.61 -10.62 3.18
C ALA A 11 6.14 -9.27 2.62
N ASP A 12 7.07 -8.42 2.17
CA ASP A 12 6.75 -7.12 1.57
C ASP A 12 6.03 -7.29 0.21
N VAL A 13 6.42 -8.30 -0.58
CA VAL A 13 5.74 -8.68 -1.83
C VAL A 13 4.30 -9.10 -1.57
N LEU A 14 4.08 -9.97 -0.56
CA LEU A 14 2.74 -10.40 -0.17
C LEU A 14 1.86 -9.23 0.23
N ASP A 15 2.38 -8.35 1.08
CA ASP A 15 1.68 -7.15 1.55
C ASP A 15 1.29 -6.21 0.40
N LEU A 16 2.25 -5.89 -0.47
CA LEU A 16 2.03 -4.99 -1.60
C LEU A 16 1.14 -5.60 -2.68
N MET A 17 1.30 -6.88 -2.98
CA MET A 17 0.41 -7.59 -3.90
C MET A 17 -1.02 -7.59 -3.37
N ASP A 18 -1.23 -7.93 -2.09
CA ASP A 18 -2.55 -7.99 -1.48
C ASP A 18 -3.28 -6.64 -1.51
N SER A 19 -2.55 -5.55 -1.29
CA SER A 19 -3.11 -4.20 -1.38
C SER A 19 -3.55 -3.82 -2.80
N THR A 20 -2.82 -4.26 -3.83
CA THR A 20 -3.11 -3.92 -5.24
C THR A 20 -4.10 -4.89 -5.90
N ILE A 21 -4.07 -6.15 -5.53
CA ILE A 21 -4.91 -7.23 -6.05
C ILE A 21 -6.41 -6.93 -5.82
N THR A 22 -6.73 -6.36 -4.66
CA THR A 22 -8.09 -6.05 -4.23
C THR A 22 -8.75 -4.99 -5.11
N ASN A 23 -7.97 -4.05 -5.68
CA ASN A 23 -8.50 -3.00 -6.57
C ASN A 23 -9.07 -3.60 -7.87
N ILE A 24 -8.42 -4.62 -8.42
CA ILE A 24 -8.89 -5.34 -9.62
C ILE A 24 -10.10 -6.22 -9.29
N ALA A 25 -10.12 -6.83 -8.12
CA ALA A 25 -11.18 -7.73 -7.69
C ALA A 25 -12.46 -6.99 -7.26
N ALA A 26 -12.37 -5.72 -6.89
CA ALA A 26 -13.46 -4.96 -6.28
C ALA A 26 -14.80 -5.06 -7.03
N PRO A 27 -14.88 -4.89 -8.37
CA PRO A 27 -16.15 -5.06 -9.09
C PRO A 27 -16.70 -6.49 -9.04
N SER A 28 -15.84 -7.51 -9.02
CA SER A 28 -16.25 -8.92 -8.92
C SER A 28 -16.74 -9.26 -7.51
N ILE A 29 -16.10 -8.73 -6.48
CA ILE A 29 -16.50 -8.85 -5.07
C ILE A 29 -17.89 -8.26 -4.87
N VAL A 30 -18.11 -7.02 -5.32
CA VAL A 30 -19.40 -6.33 -5.17
C VAL A 30 -20.54 -7.06 -5.89
N ARG A 31 -20.28 -7.66 -7.05
CA ARG A 31 -21.28 -8.46 -7.75
C ARG A 31 -21.68 -9.73 -6.99
N ASP A 32 -20.77 -10.33 -6.24
CA ASP A 32 -21.01 -11.57 -5.51
C ASP A 32 -21.65 -11.33 -4.14
N ILE A 33 -21.10 -10.42 -3.32
CA ILE A 33 -21.55 -10.21 -1.94
C ILE A 33 -22.29 -8.88 -1.71
N GLY A 34 -22.49 -8.05 -2.73
CA GLY A 34 -23.18 -6.76 -2.62
C GLY A 34 -22.30 -5.64 -2.08
N GLY A 35 -22.92 -4.63 -1.46
CA GLY A 35 -22.25 -3.50 -0.80
C GLY A 35 -21.99 -2.27 -1.67
N GLY A 36 -22.21 -2.36 -2.98
CA GLY A 36 -22.18 -1.19 -3.90
C GLY A 36 -20.83 -0.47 -3.93
N GLU A 37 -20.88 0.83 -4.31
CA GLU A 37 -19.67 1.67 -4.40
C GLU A 37 -18.96 1.87 -3.06
N SER A 38 -19.70 1.88 -1.96
CA SER A 38 -19.12 1.99 -0.62
C SER A 38 -18.15 0.84 -0.35
N LEU A 39 -18.54 -0.41 -0.64
CA LEU A 39 -17.66 -1.56 -0.47
C LEU A 39 -16.40 -1.44 -1.33
N ILE A 40 -16.51 -1.00 -2.60
CA ILE A 40 -15.33 -0.82 -3.47
C ILE A 40 -14.28 0.07 -2.81
N LYS A 41 -14.72 1.19 -2.21
CA LYS A 41 -13.83 2.14 -1.53
C LYS A 41 -13.29 1.58 -0.21
N TRP A 42 -14.15 0.91 0.57
CA TRP A 42 -13.77 0.32 1.85
C TRP A 42 -12.78 -0.84 1.73
N LEU A 43 -12.78 -1.60 0.64
CA LEU A 43 -11.86 -2.72 0.44
C LEU A 43 -10.38 -2.31 0.54
N GLY A 44 -10.01 -1.22 -0.14
CA GLY A 44 -8.65 -0.68 -0.05
C GLY A 44 -8.44 0.15 1.22
N ALA A 45 -9.43 1.01 1.56
CA ALA A 45 -9.32 1.94 2.68
C ALA A 45 -9.20 1.24 4.04
N SER A 46 -9.95 0.17 4.30
CA SER A 46 -9.90 -0.55 5.58
C SER A 46 -8.53 -1.16 5.85
N TYR A 47 -7.94 -1.80 4.85
CA TYR A 47 -6.58 -2.33 4.94
C TYR A 47 -5.55 -1.25 5.20
N ALA A 48 -5.53 -0.21 4.35
CA ALA A 48 -4.59 0.90 4.46
C ALA A 48 -4.74 1.68 5.77
N LEU A 49 -5.98 1.84 6.26
CA LEU A 49 -6.30 2.46 7.55
C LEU A 49 -5.63 1.70 8.69
N ALA A 50 -5.92 0.41 8.82
CA ALA A 50 -5.37 -0.41 9.91
C ALA A 50 -3.84 -0.48 9.85
N MET A 51 -3.30 -0.66 8.64
CA MET A 51 -1.86 -0.68 8.40
C MET A 51 -1.21 0.66 8.78
N GLY A 52 -1.74 1.79 8.30
CA GLY A 52 -1.17 3.11 8.54
C GLY A 52 -1.17 3.50 10.02
N ILE A 53 -2.26 3.21 10.75
CA ILE A 53 -2.36 3.49 12.19
C ILE A 53 -1.36 2.62 12.98
N LEU A 54 -1.28 1.35 12.65
CA LEU A 54 -0.50 0.38 13.43
C LEU A 54 0.96 0.26 13.00
N LEU A 55 1.38 0.87 11.88
CA LEU A 55 2.75 0.80 11.38
C LEU A 55 3.77 1.31 12.40
N VAL A 56 3.52 2.47 12.99
CA VAL A 56 4.40 3.09 14.01
C VAL A 56 4.37 2.26 15.31
N VAL A 57 3.18 1.83 15.72
CA VAL A 57 3.01 0.96 16.89
C VAL A 57 3.70 -0.38 16.67
N GLY A 58 3.58 -0.95 15.46
CA GLY A 58 4.24 -2.18 15.04
C GLY A 58 5.75 -2.11 15.21
N GLY A 59 6.38 -1.01 14.78
CA GLY A 59 7.81 -0.78 15.00
C GLY A 59 8.20 -0.89 16.47
N ARG A 60 7.50 -0.17 17.36
CA ARG A 60 7.76 -0.19 18.81
C ARG A 60 7.47 -1.54 19.46
N LEU A 61 6.46 -2.28 18.98
CA LEU A 61 6.20 -3.64 19.43
C LEU A 61 7.38 -4.58 19.15
N GLY A 62 8.03 -4.43 18.00
CA GLY A 62 9.24 -5.19 17.68
C GLY A 62 10.42 -4.88 18.58
N ASP A 63 10.63 -3.61 18.90
CA ASP A 63 11.70 -3.20 19.82
C ASP A 63 11.42 -3.70 21.25
N ARG A 64 10.14 -3.79 21.66
CA ARG A 64 9.76 -4.24 22.99
C ARG A 64 9.69 -5.76 23.14
N TYR A 65 9.12 -6.48 22.17
CA TYR A 65 8.85 -7.92 22.29
C TYR A 65 9.75 -8.80 21.43
N GLY A 66 10.63 -8.19 20.63
CA GLY A 66 11.53 -8.85 19.71
C GLY A 66 11.03 -8.80 18.26
N ARG A 67 11.91 -8.41 17.36
CA ARG A 67 11.59 -8.18 15.94
C ARG A 67 11.20 -9.46 15.22
N ARG A 68 11.90 -10.56 15.48
CA ARG A 68 11.56 -11.88 14.91
C ARG A 68 10.19 -12.36 15.38
N ARG A 69 9.87 -12.21 16.68
CA ARG A 69 8.56 -12.61 17.21
C ARG A 69 7.45 -11.82 16.56
N MET A 70 7.60 -10.50 16.46
CA MET A 70 6.59 -9.64 15.84
C MET A 70 6.46 -9.89 14.34
N PHE A 71 7.55 -10.18 13.64
CA PHE A 71 7.51 -10.58 12.23
C PHE A 71 6.75 -11.90 12.03
N LEU A 72 7.01 -12.91 12.85
CA LEU A 72 6.30 -14.19 12.82
C LEU A 72 4.81 -14.03 13.16
N THR A 73 4.48 -13.21 14.14
CA THR A 73 3.09 -12.88 14.49
C THR A 73 2.41 -12.15 13.33
N GLY A 74 3.11 -11.20 12.69
CA GLY A 74 2.62 -10.47 11.53
C GLY A 74 2.27 -11.40 10.37
N ILE A 75 3.22 -12.24 9.93
CA ILE A 75 2.98 -13.13 8.79
C ILE A 75 1.93 -14.21 9.08
N ALA A 76 1.90 -14.76 10.30
CA ALA A 76 0.87 -15.73 10.68
C ALA A 76 -0.51 -15.09 10.73
N GLY A 77 -0.64 -13.93 11.39
CA GLY A 77 -1.91 -13.20 11.48
C GLY A 77 -2.39 -12.70 10.12
N PHE A 78 -1.50 -12.19 9.27
CA PHE A 78 -1.80 -11.82 7.89
C PHE A 78 -2.35 -13.01 7.09
N THR A 79 -1.72 -14.18 7.21
CA THR A 79 -2.13 -15.40 6.52
C THR A 79 -3.51 -15.88 6.98
N VAL A 80 -3.78 -15.86 8.29
CA VAL A 80 -5.09 -16.22 8.86
C VAL A 80 -6.16 -15.19 8.45
N ALA A 81 -5.85 -13.91 8.47
CA ALA A 81 -6.77 -12.87 8.01
C ALA A 81 -7.06 -12.98 6.51
N SER A 82 -6.09 -13.40 5.70
CA SER A 82 -6.30 -13.69 4.28
C SER A 82 -7.29 -14.86 4.07
N LEU A 83 -7.18 -15.91 4.89
CA LEU A 83 -8.18 -16.98 4.89
C LEU A 83 -9.58 -16.45 5.26
N TRP A 84 -9.66 -15.60 6.29
CA TRP A 84 -10.92 -14.94 6.68
C TRP A 84 -11.51 -14.15 5.50
N CYS A 85 -10.72 -13.30 4.85
CA CYS A 85 -11.16 -12.54 3.68
C CYS A 85 -11.67 -13.46 2.55
N GLY A 86 -10.94 -14.54 2.25
CA GLY A 86 -11.33 -15.52 1.21
C GLY A 86 -12.60 -16.30 1.53
N LEU A 87 -12.98 -16.42 2.81
CA LEU A 87 -14.20 -17.10 3.28
C LEU A 87 -15.36 -16.12 3.53
N SER A 88 -15.19 -14.83 3.28
CA SER A 88 -16.22 -13.83 3.56
C SER A 88 -17.45 -14.00 2.68
N VAL A 89 -18.62 -13.88 3.30
CA VAL A 89 -19.94 -14.05 2.67
C VAL A 89 -20.76 -12.75 2.61
N ASP A 90 -20.31 -11.72 3.30
CA ASP A 90 -20.95 -10.40 3.34
C ASP A 90 -19.89 -9.28 3.40
N PRO A 91 -20.28 -8.02 3.07
CA PRO A 91 -19.38 -6.86 3.09
C PRO A 91 -18.74 -6.58 4.44
N ALA A 92 -19.49 -6.70 5.54
CA ALA A 92 -19.00 -6.37 6.88
C ALA A 92 -17.91 -7.36 7.32
N MET A 93 -18.12 -8.65 7.05
CA MET A 93 -17.15 -9.71 7.32
C MET A 93 -15.85 -9.47 6.54
N LEU A 94 -15.95 -9.07 5.27
CA LEU A 94 -14.78 -8.79 4.44
C LEU A 94 -14.03 -7.55 4.91
N ILE A 95 -14.72 -6.45 5.22
CA ILE A 95 -14.11 -5.23 5.75
C ILE A 95 -13.41 -5.50 7.09
N ALA A 96 -14.04 -6.26 7.99
CA ALA A 96 -13.44 -6.66 9.26
C ALA A 96 -12.16 -7.49 9.03
N GLY A 97 -12.21 -8.45 8.10
CA GLY A 97 -11.04 -9.25 7.69
C GLY A 97 -9.91 -8.37 7.16
N ARG A 98 -10.22 -7.36 6.33
CA ARG A 98 -9.26 -6.40 5.78
C ARG A 98 -8.63 -5.51 6.86
N LEU A 99 -9.39 -5.06 7.85
CA LEU A 99 -8.86 -4.33 9.01
C LEU A 99 -7.86 -5.19 9.80
N VAL A 100 -8.22 -6.44 10.09
CA VAL A 100 -7.35 -7.38 10.81
C VAL A 100 -6.09 -7.68 9.99
N GLN A 101 -6.24 -7.91 8.67
CA GLN A 101 -5.14 -8.19 7.75
C GLN A 101 -4.15 -7.02 7.68
N GLY A 102 -4.64 -5.78 7.51
CA GLY A 102 -3.82 -4.57 7.53
C GLY A 102 -3.11 -4.35 8.86
N GLY A 103 -3.77 -4.68 9.98
CA GLY A 103 -3.17 -4.63 11.31
C GLY A 103 -1.98 -5.57 11.47
N PHE A 104 -2.05 -6.78 10.95
CA PHE A 104 -0.91 -7.72 10.95
C PHE A 104 0.12 -7.35 9.88
N GLY A 105 -0.29 -6.80 8.73
CA GLY A 105 0.61 -6.25 7.71
C GLY A 105 1.52 -5.16 8.27
N ALA A 106 0.99 -4.30 9.14
CA ALA A 106 1.73 -3.24 9.82
C ALA A 106 2.90 -3.73 10.69
N LEU A 107 2.94 -5.03 11.04
CA LEU A 107 4.06 -5.63 11.74
C LEU A 107 5.19 -6.05 10.78
N LEU A 108 4.92 -6.31 9.51
CA LEU A 108 5.89 -6.93 8.60
C LEU A 108 7.02 -5.98 8.22
N ILE A 109 6.69 -4.82 7.67
CA ILE A 109 7.67 -3.86 7.12
C ILE A 109 8.67 -3.38 8.19
N PRO A 110 8.25 -2.84 9.35
CA PRO A 110 9.18 -2.33 10.35
C PRO A 110 10.09 -3.44 10.91
N GLN A 111 9.53 -4.64 11.11
CA GLN A 111 10.31 -5.77 11.61
C GLN A 111 11.28 -6.28 10.56
N GLY A 112 10.86 -6.38 9.29
CA GLY A 112 11.72 -6.79 8.19
C GLY A 112 12.95 -5.88 8.08
N ILE A 113 12.73 -4.58 8.00
CA ILE A 113 13.82 -3.58 7.95
C ILE A 113 14.69 -3.67 9.21
N GLY A 114 14.09 -3.77 10.40
CA GLY A 114 14.80 -3.87 11.65
C GLY A 114 15.68 -5.13 11.77
N ILE A 115 15.19 -6.26 11.26
CA ILE A 115 15.98 -7.52 11.20
C ILE A 115 17.15 -7.35 10.22
N LEU A 116 16.94 -6.73 9.06
CA LEU A 116 18.01 -6.47 8.10
C LEU A 116 19.09 -5.56 8.69
N ILE A 117 18.70 -4.45 9.33
CA ILE A 117 19.65 -3.53 10.00
C ILE A 117 20.45 -4.25 11.08
N GLY A 118 19.82 -5.11 11.87
CA GLY A 118 20.49 -5.85 12.96
C GLY A 118 21.37 -7.01 12.50
N THR A 119 21.25 -7.47 11.24
CA THR A 119 21.94 -8.67 10.76
C THR A 119 22.91 -8.41 9.60
N LEU A 120 22.74 -7.33 8.86
CA LEU A 120 23.56 -7.04 7.67
C LEU A 120 24.64 -6.02 7.98
N SER A 121 25.83 -6.20 7.38
CA SER A 121 26.84 -5.15 7.35
C SER A 121 26.36 -3.95 6.49
N ARG A 122 26.99 -2.79 6.68
CA ARG A 122 26.65 -1.56 5.92
C ARG A 122 26.64 -1.78 4.41
N GLU A 123 27.65 -2.50 3.89
CA GLU A 123 27.75 -2.82 2.46
C GLU A 123 26.63 -3.78 2.01
N GLN A 124 26.31 -4.78 2.84
CA GLN A 124 25.23 -5.73 2.58
C GLN A 124 23.86 -5.03 2.61
N MET A 125 23.66 -4.06 3.53
CA MET A 125 22.44 -3.28 3.62
C MET A 125 22.23 -2.42 2.37
N THR A 126 23.28 -1.76 1.85
CA THR A 126 23.19 -1.02 0.58
C THR A 126 22.74 -1.91 -0.56
N ARG A 127 23.27 -3.13 -0.66
CA ARG A 127 22.83 -4.11 -1.66
C ARG A 127 21.40 -4.58 -1.43
N ALA A 128 20.99 -4.80 -0.18
CA ALA A 128 19.63 -5.18 0.17
C ALA A 128 18.63 -4.10 -0.22
N VAL A 129 18.85 -2.85 0.21
CA VAL A 129 17.99 -1.70 -0.14
C VAL A 129 17.89 -1.55 -1.66
N SER A 130 18.98 -1.82 -2.38
CA SER A 130 18.96 -1.76 -3.83
C SER A 130 18.05 -2.81 -4.51
N ALA A 131 17.73 -3.90 -3.82
CA ALA A 131 16.82 -4.91 -4.33
C ALA A 131 15.33 -4.56 -4.07
N PHE A 132 15.04 -3.73 -3.05
CA PHE A 132 13.67 -3.36 -2.70
C PHE A 132 12.93 -2.67 -3.86
N GLY A 133 13.54 -1.67 -4.50
CA GLY A 133 12.91 -0.93 -5.59
C GLY A 133 12.39 -1.84 -6.72
N PRO A 134 13.24 -2.65 -7.36
CA PRO A 134 12.81 -3.57 -8.41
C PRO A 134 11.79 -4.62 -7.95
N VAL A 135 11.96 -5.16 -6.74
CA VAL A 135 11.06 -6.20 -6.20
C VAL A 135 9.68 -5.61 -5.89
N LEU A 136 9.63 -4.47 -5.20
CA LEU A 136 8.36 -3.80 -4.89
C LEU A 136 7.67 -3.30 -6.17
N GLY A 137 8.44 -2.76 -7.11
CA GLY A 137 7.91 -2.38 -8.42
C GLY A 137 7.31 -3.57 -9.18
N ALA A 138 8.01 -4.71 -9.20
CA ALA A 138 7.48 -5.94 -9.80
C ALA A 138 6.22 -6.44 -9.09
N SER A 139 6.16 -6.34 -7.77
CA SER A 139 4.99 -6.76 -6.97
C SER A 139 3.74 -5.93 -7.25
N ALA A 140 3.91 -4.62 -7.40
CA ALA A 140 2.83 -3.71 -7.78
C ALA A 140 2.25 -4.06 -9.16
N VAL A 141 3.06 -4.63 -10.06
CA VAL A 141 2.65 -5.14 -11.38
C VAL A 141 1.98 -6.50 -11.29
N LEU A 142 2.62 -7.42 -10.56
CA LEU A 142 2.17 -8.81 -10.49
C LEU A 142 0.82 -8.93 -9.79
N GLY A 143 0.54 -8.08 -8.79
CA GLY A 143 -0.74 -8.10 -8.08
C GLY A 143 -1.95 -8.02 -9.02
N PRO A 144 -2.12 -6.94 -9.80
CA PRO A 144 -3.21 -6.82 -10.77
C PRO A 144 -3.27 -7.94 -11.80
N ILE A 145 -2.11 -8.40 -12.32
CA ILE A 145 -2.06 -9.49 -13.31
C ILE A 145 -2.53 -10.81 -12.70
N VAL A 146 -2.02 -11.16 -11.52
CA VAL A 146 -2.41 -12.37 -10.79
C VAL A 146 -3.90 -12.32 -10.43
N ALA A 147 -4.40 -11.15 -9.96
CA ALA A 147 -5.83 -10.96 -9.69
C ALA A 147 -6.68 -11.21 -10.93
N GLY A 148 -6.35 -10.55 -12.03
CA GLY A 148 -7.08 -10.68 -13.29
C GLY A 148 -7.12 -12.12 -13.78
N PHE A 149 -5.97 -12.83 -13.69
CA PHE A 149 -5.89 -14.25 -14.09
C PHE A 149 -6.73 -15.14 -13.16
N LEU A 150 -6.59 -15.03 -11.85
CA LEU A 150 -7.32 -15.87 -10.88
C LEU A 150 -8.83 -15.69 -10.97
N ILE A 151 -9.30 -14.44 -11.15
CA ILE A 151 -10.72 -14.13 -11.32
C ILE A 151 -11.25 -14.68 -12.62
N SER A 152 -10.49 -14.52 -13.72
CA SER A 152 -10.92 -15.00 -15.05
C SER A 152 -10.87 -16.52 -15.18
N ALA A 153 -9.98 -17.19 -14.47
CA ALA A 153 -9.86 -18.64 -14.44
C ALA A 153 -10.98 -19.30 -13.63
N ASP A 154 -11.68 -18.54 -12.79
CA ASP A 154 -12.79 -18.99 -11.92
C ASP A 154 -12.51 -20.36 -11.26
N VAL A 155 -11.36 -20.49 -10.63
CA VAL A 155 -10.86 -21.74 -10.06
C VAL A 155 -11.89 -22.32 -9.10
N ALA A 156 -12.44 -23.47 -9.43
CA ALA A 156 -13.45 -24.21 -8.65
C ALA A 156 -14.75 -23.41 -8.35
N GLY A 157 -15.13 -22.44 -9.18
CA GLY A 157 -16.29 -21.57 -8.94
C GLY A 157 -16.15 -20.59 -7.78
N LEU A 158 -14.91 -20.36 -7.33
CA LEU A 158 -14.62 -19.48 -6.19
C LEU A 158 -14.55 -17.99 -6.58
N THR A 159 -14.72 -17.67 -7.85
CA THR A 159 -14.74 -16.31 -8.41
C THR A 159 -13.52 -15.46 -7.97
N TRP A 160 -13.69 -14.50 -7.07
CA TRP A 160 -12.63 -13.61 -6.56
C TRP A 160 -11.87 -14.17 -5.35
N ARG A 161 -12.42 -15.15 -4.65
CA ARG A 161 -11.85 -15.69 -3.39
C ARG A 161 -10.40 -16.18 -3.49
N PRO A 162 -9.96 -16.79 -4.62
CA PRO A 162 -8.58 -17.22 -4.80
C PRO A 162 -7.54 -16.13 -4.64
N ILE A 163 -7.89 -14.84 -4.84
CA ILE A 163 -6.96 -13.72 -4.66
C ILE A 163 -6.46 -13.58 -3.21
N PHE A 164 -7.30 -13.94 -2.23
CA PHE A 164 -6.91 -13.97 -0.83
C PHE A 164 -6.32 -15.32 -0.43
N LEU A 165 -6.84 -16.42 -0.99
CA LEU A 165 -6.40 -17.77 -0.65
C LEU A 165 -4.95 -18.05 -1.12
N ILE A 166 -4.45 -17.40 -2.16
CA ILE A 166 -3.07 -17.52 -2.61
C ILE A 166 -2.07 -17.08 -1.52
N ASN A 167 -2.47 -16.11 -0.69
CA ASN A 167 -1.65 -15.64 0.43
C ASN A 167 -1.42 -16.73 1.48
N ILE A 168 -2.28 -17.75 1.56
CA ILE A 168 -2.12 -18.84 2.52
C ILE A 168 -0.89 -19.67 2.17
N ALA A 169 -0.72 -20.03 0.89
CA ALA A 169 0.43 -20.82 0.46
C ALA A 169 1.75 -20.03 0.65
N ALA A 170 1.78 -18.79 0.16
CA ALA A 170 2.97 -17.95 0.23
C ALA A 170 3.27 -17.49 1.67
N GLY A 171 2.25 -17.13 2.45
CA GLY A 171 2.40 -16.75 3.86
C GLY A 171 2.85 -17.92 4.74
N THR A 172 2.31 -19.12 4.53
CA THR A 172 2.75 -20.32 5.25
C THR A 172 4.20 -20.67 4.92
N ALA A 173 4.58 -20.63 3.64
CA ALA A 173 5.96 -20.85 3.22
C ALA A 173 6.91 -19.81 3.82
N GLY A 174 6.52 -18.52 3.77
CA GLY A 174 7.26 -17.43 4.39
C GLY A 174 7.38 -17.57 5.90
N PHE A 175 6.32 -17.98 6.60
CA PHE A 175 6.32 -18.24 8.03
C PHE A 175 7.30 -19.36 8.40
N ILE A 176 7.24 -20.49 7.70
CA ILE A 176 8.15 -21.64 7.94
C ILE A 176 9.60 -21.24 7.68
N ALA A 177 9.85 -20.50 6.59
CA ALA A 177 11.18 -20.00 6.28
C ALA A 177 11.68 -19.02 7.37
N ALA A 178 10.83 -18.08 7.79
CA ALA A 178 11.14 -17.13 8.86
C ALA A 178 11.43 -17.82 10.20
N LEU A 179 10.61 -18.83 10.54
CA LEU A 179 10.78 -19.60 11.76
C LEU A 179 12.14 -20.31 11.83
N ARG A 180 12.63 -20.81 10.67
CA ARG A 180 13.88 -21.59 10.59
C ARG A 180 15.12 -20.72 10.39
N LEU A 181 15.02 -19.61 9.68
CA LEU A 181 16.15 -18.89 9.13
C LEU A 181 16.40 -17.52 9.78
N LEU A 182 15.36 -16.90 10.38
CA LEU A 182 15.57 -15.62 11.05
C LEU A 182 16.32 -15.80 12.37
N PRO A 183 17.27 -14.89 12.69
CA PRO A 183 18.00 -14.94 13.95
C PRO A 183 17.04 -14.77 15.12
N ARG A 184 17.41 -15.34 16.27
CA ARG A 184 16.65 -15.19 17.51
C ARG A 184 16.75 -13.74 18.00
N ASP A 185 15.68 -13.28 18.65
CA ASP A 185 15.66 -11.95 19.26
C ASP A 185 16.72 -11.84 20.37
N GLY A 186 17.33 -10.66 20.43
CA GLY A 186 18.16 -10.28 21.56
C GLY A 186 17.33 -9.89 22.80
N PRO A 187 17.97 -9.35 23.85
CA PRO A 187 17.26 -8.82 25.01
C PRO A 187 16.23 -7.77 24.61
N ALA A 188 15.02 -7.87 25.17
CA ALA A 188 13.95 -6.93 24.91
C ALA A 188 14.28 -5.55 25.51
N SER A 189 13.98 -4.48 24.80
CA SER A 189 14.10 -3.11 25.28
C SER A 189 12.77 -2.63 25.85
N ALA A 190 12.77 -1.95 27.00
CA ALA A 190 11.56 -1.37 27.58
C ALA A 190 11.20 -0.06 26.86
N VAL A 191 10.76 -0.16 25.60
CA VAL A 191 10.28 1.01 24.84
C VAL A 191 8.81 1.26 25.17
N PRO A 192 8.45 2.43 25.71
CA PRO A 192 7.07 2.78 25.99
C PRO A 192 6.28 2.99 24.68
N ILE A 193 4.99 2.64 24.73
CA ILE A 193 4.06 2.82 23.61
C ILE A 193 2.99 3.82 24.04
N ASP A 194 2.85 4.93 23.32
CA ASP A 194 1.77 5.90 23.56
C ASP A 194 0.44 5.34 23.02
N GLY A 195 -0.24 4.54 23.86
CA GLY A 195 -1.54 3.96 23.51
C GLY A 195 -2.62 5.02 23.28
N LEU A 196 -2.61 6.12 24.04
CA LEU A 196 -3.58 7.21 23.84
C LEU A 196 -3.33 7.95 22.52
N GLY A 197 -2.08 8.28 22.20
CA GLY A 197 -1.73 8.88 20.91
C GLY A 197 -2.11 7.96 19.74
N SER A 198 -1.84 6.66 19.83
CA SER A 198 -2.24 5.67 18.83
C SER A 198 -3.76 5.59 18.66
N GLY A 199 -4.51 5.60 19.77
CA GLY A 199 -5.97 5.59 19.78
C GLY A 199 -6.56 6.85 19.14
N LEU A 200 -6.04 8.04 19.46
CA LEU A 200 -6.48 9.30 18.87
C LEU A 200 -6.21 9.34 17.37
N LEU A 201 -5.02 8.92 16.93
CA LEU A 201 -4.68 8.83 15.51
C LEU A 201 -5.62 7.85 14.79
N GLY A 202 -5.84 6.67 15.36
CA GLY A 202 -6.71 5.65 14.80
C GLY A 202 -8.15 6.11 14.66
N ALA A 203 -8.71 6.67 15.72
CA ALA A 203 -10.08 7.19 15.72
C ALA A 203 -10.24 8.37 14.74
N SER A 204 -9.24 9.26 14.65
CA SER A 204 -9.26 10.39 13.72
C SER A 204 -9.27 9.89 12.27
N MET A 205 -8.38 8.96 11.91
CA MET A 205 -8.29 8.40 10.56
C MET A 205 -9.57 7.64 10.18
N LEU A 206 -10.11 6.84 11.11
CA LEU A 206 -11.36 6.12 10.88
C LEU A 206 -12.51 7.09 10.61
N ALA A 207 -12.66 8.13 11.42
CA ALA A 207 -13.71 9.12 11.27
C ALA A 207 -13.58 9.91 9.96
N LEU A 208 -12.35 10.32 9.58
CA LEU A 208 -12.09 11.02 8.31
C LEU A 208 -12.40 10.13 7.10
N ILE A 209 -11.90 8.89 7.10
CA ILE A 209 -12.10 7.95 5.99
C ILE A 209 -13.58 7.59 5.86
N TYR A 210 -14.27 7.30 6.97
CA TYR A 210 -15.70 7.04 6.97
C TYR A 210 -16.47 8.22 6.39
N GLY A 211 -16.21 9.44 6.87
CA GLY A 211 -16.89 10.64 6.38
C GLY A 211 -16.67 10.91 4.89
N LEU A 212 -15.44 10.68 4.38
CA LEU A 212 -15.11 10.84 2.96
C LEU A 212 -15.79 9.77 2.09
N ILE A 213 -15.74 8.51 2.49
CA ILE A 213 -16.34 7.40 1.72
C ILE A 213 -17.86 7.55 1.69
N GLU A 214 -18.50 7.61 2.85
CA GLU A 214 -19.96 7.65 2.91
C GLU A 214 -20.52 8.97 2.38
N GLY A 215 -19.85 10.09 2.62
CA GLY A 215 -20.23 11.39 2.04
C GLY A 215 -20.18 11.39 0.51
N SER A 216 -19.21 10.71 -0.08
CA SER A 216 -19.07 10.63 -1.53
C SER A 216 -19.95 9.55 -2.19
N THR A 217 -20.50 8.58 -1.45
CA THR A 217 -21.33 7.49 -1.98
C THR A 217 -22.80 7.66 -1.67
N ALA A 218 -23.14 7.95 -0.40
CA ALA A 218 -24.52 8.09 0.06
C ALA A 218 -24.99 9.56 0.15
N GLY A 219 -24.11 10.50 -0.16
CA GLY A 219 -24.37 11.95 -0.10
C GLY A 219 -23.91 12.57 1.22
N TRP A 220 -23.71 13.89 1.17
CA TRP A 220 -23.22 14.70 2.29
C TRP A 220 -24.31 14.98 3.31
N THR A 221 -24.76 13.94 4.01
CA THR A 221 -25.70 14.04 5.13
C THR A 221 -25.00 14.50 6.41
N ALA A 222 -25.78 14.73 7.46
CA ALA A 222 -25.24 15.19 8.74
C ALA A 222 -24.23 14.21 9.36
N LEU A 223 -24.41 12.90 9.18
CA LEU A 223 -23.51 11.89 9.77
C LEU A 223 -22.11 11.90 9.16
N PRO A 224 -21.90 11.77 7.82
CA PRO A 224 -20.59 11.91 7.21
C PRO A 224 -19.91 13.25 7.53
N ALA A 225 -20.65 14.35 7.51
CA ALA A 225 -20.13 15.68 7.85
C ALA A 225 -19.67 15.75 9.33
N ALA A 226 -20.47 15.21 10.25
CA ALA A 226 -20.10 15.12 11.68
C ALA A 226 -18.86 14.23 11.89
N CYS A 227 -18.75 13.11 11.16
CA CYS A 227 -17.58 12.25 11.22
C CYS A 227 -16.31 12.98 10.73
N LEU A 228 -16.39 13.77 9.65
CA LEU A 228 -15.25 14.58 9.20
C LEU A 228 -14.83 15.59 10.25
N LEU A 229 -15.80 16.32 10.84
CA LEU A 229 -15.50 17.29 11.89
C LEU A 229 -14.89 16.61 13.12
N ALA A 230 -15.47 15.51 13.57
CA ALA A 230 -14.94 14.72 14.69
C ALA A 230 -13.52 14.21 14.37
N GLY A 231 -13.27 13.73 13.15
CA GLY A 231 -11.95 13.29 12.71
C GLY A 231 -10.91 14.42 12.76
N LEU A 232 -11.27 15.62 12.32
CA LEU A 232 -10.39 16.81 12.40
C LEU A 232 -10.11 17.20 13.86
N VAL A 233 -11.12 17.18 14.72
CA VAL A 233 -10.96 17.48 16.17
C VAL A 233 -10.05 16.44 16.83
N LEU A 234 -10.26 15.15 16.57
CA LEU A 234 -9.40 14.08 17.08
C LEU A 234 -7.96 14.18 16.56
N LEU A 235 -7.78 14.57 15.30
CA LEU A 235 -6.45 14.80 14.73
C LEU A 235 -5.75 15.99 15.38
N ALA A 236 -6.47 17.07 15.67
CA ALA A 236 -5.95 18.18 16.44
C ALA A 236 -5.58 17.75 17.88
N GLY A 237 -6.44 16.95 18.51
CA GLY A 237 -6.16 16.32 19.82
C GLY A 237 -4.91 15.45 19.81
N PHE A 238 -4.73 14.64 18.75
CA PHE A 238 -3.50 13.89 18.51
C PHE A 238 -2.28 14.82 18.41
N GLY A 239 -2.38 15.91 17.64
CA GLY A 239 -1.30 16.90 17.52
C GLY A 239 -0.91 17.55 18.86
N VAL A 240 -1.89 17.86 19.73
CA VAL A 240 -1.64 18.33 21.10
C VAL A 240 -0.96 17.23 21.93
N ARG A 241 -1.49 16.01 21.88
CA ARG A 241 -0.90 14.85 22.60
C ARG A 241 0.55 14.62 22.21
N GLN A 242 0.87 14.71 20.91
CA GLN A 242 2.24 14.52 20.38
C GLN A 242 3.25 15.54 20.99
N ARG A 243 2.78 16.74 21.36
CA ARG A 243 3.64 17.77 22.00
C ARG A 243 3.79 17.56 23.50
N MET A 244 2.80 16.94 24.15
CA MET A 244 2.72 16.80 25.60
C MET A 244 3.17 15.42 26.11
N ALA A 245 3.17 14.40 25.24
CA ALA A 245 3.53 13.06 25.65
C ALA A 245 5.02 12.97 26.00
N PRO A 246 5.39 12.27 27.08
CA PRO A 246 6.80 12.03 27.42
C PRO A 246 7.49 11.16 26.32
N ASP A 247 6.75 10.22 25.76
CA ASP A 247 7.21 9.30 24.70
C ASP A 247 6.28 9.38 23.47
N PRO A 248 6.34 10.46 22.68
CA PRO A 248 5.44 10.66 21.55
C PRO A 248 5.67 9.61 20.45
N LEU A 249 4.61 9.30 19.67
CA LEU A 249 4.71 8.35 18.55
C LEU A 249 5.74 8.79 17.51
N ILE A 250 5.77 10.07 17.20
CA ILE A 250 6.72 10.69 16.27
C ILE A 250 7.61 11.63 17.06
N LEU A 251 8.91 11.50 16.93
CA LEU A 251 9.85 12.39 17.62
C LEU A 251 9.64 13.83 17.15
N PRO A 252 9.43 14.80 18.08
CA PRO A 252 9.21 16.20 17.71
C PRO A 252 10.37 16.83 16.92
N SER A 253 11.59 16.34 17.13
CA SER A 253 12.77 16.76 16.37
C SER A 253 12.67 16.43 14.87
N LEU A 254 12.01 15.34 14.50
CA LEU A 254 11.75 14.99 13.09
C LEU A 254 10.75 15.96 12.48
N LEU A 255 9.66 16.27 13.19
CA LEU A 255 8.65 17.22 12.72
C LEU A 255 9.17 18.66 12.65
N ALA A 256 10.16 19.03 13.46
CA ALA A 256 10.84 20.32 13.39
C ALA A 256 11.79 20.42 12.17
N ASN A 257 12.22 19.30 11.60
CA ASN A 257 13.07 19.28 10.41
C ASN A 257 12.25 19.59 9.16
N ARG A 258 12.53 20.74 8.53
CA ARG A 258 11.83 21.19 7.32
C ARG A 258 12.02 20.23 6.13
N GLY A 259 13.15 19.55 6.03
CA GLY A 259 13.40 18.54 4.99
C GLY A 259 12.49 17.35 5.16
N PHE A 260 12.39 16.82 6.37
CA PHE A 260 11.54 15.70 6.71
C PHE A 260 10.04 16.01 6.47
N THR A 261 9.55 17.15 6.97
CA THR A 261 8.14 17.54 6.80
C THR A 261 7.79 17.83 5.36
N ALA A 262 8.67 18.45 4.58
CA ALA A 262 8.46 18.65 3.15
C ALA A 262 8.46 17.31 2.38
N GLY A 263 9.36 16.39 2.72
CA GLY A 263 9.38 15.03 2.18
C GLY A 263 8.11 14.24 2.51
N LEU A 264 7.62 14.36 3.74
CA LEU A 264 6.37 13.72 4.17
C LEU A 264 5.15 14.23 3.38
N VAL A 265 5.01 15.55 3.23
CA VAL A 265 3.92 16.17 2.46
C VAL A 265 4.01 15.79 0.98
N LEU A 266 5.20 15.82 0.41
CA LEU A 266 5.44 15.40 -0.97
C LEU A 266 5.09 13.92 -1.16
N GLY A 267 5.54 13.06 -0.26
CA GLY A 267 5.24 11.63 -0.27
C GLY A 267 3.74 11.36 -0.19
N LEU A 268 3.04 12.02 0.75
CA LEU A 268 1.60 11.90 0.89
C LEU A 268 0.86 12.30 -0.39
N ALA A 269 1.18 13.47 -0.95
CA ALA A 269 0.55 13.95 -2.19
C ALA A 269 0.86 13.02 -3.38
N PHE A 270 2.12 12.57 -3.49
CA PHE A 270 2.54 11.67 -4.56
C PHE A 270 1.84 10.32 -4.49
N PHE A 271 1.86 9.65 -3.33
CA PHE A 271 1.22 8.34 -3.19
C PHE A 271 -0.30 8.41 -3.30
N ALA A 272 -0.93 9.50 -2.84
CA ALA A 272 -2.36 9.73 -3.05
C ALA A 272 -2.69 9.86 -4.55
N ALA A 273 -1.90 10.62 -5.30
CA ALA A 273 -2.07 10.78 -6.75
C ALA A 273 -1.85 9.47 -7.51
N VAL A 274 -0.77 8.73 -7.19
CA VAL A 274 -0.42 7.45 -7.85
C VAL A 274 -1.51 6.40 -7.63
N ASN A 275 -1.90 6.18 -6.37
CA ASN A 275 -2.92 5.16 -6.06
C ASN A 275 -4.30 5.58 -6.58
N GLY A 276 -4.67 6.86 -6.43
CA GLY A 276 -5.92 7.38 -6.96
C GLY A 276 -6.03 7.22 -8.48
N LEU A 277 -4.97 7.52 -9.21
CA LEU A 277 -4.96 7.40 -10.66
C LEU A 277 -5.00 5.94 -11.14
N ALA A 278 -4.23 5.05 -10.49
CA ALA A 278 -4.28 3.62 -10.79
C ALA A 278 -5.68 3.03 -10.54
N TYR A 279 -6.33 3.45 -9.45
CA TYR A 279 -7.70 3.08 -9.13
C TYR A 279 -8.70 3.58 -10.19
N VAL A 280 -8.63 4.85 -10.56
CA VAL A 280 -9.51 5.46 -11.58
C VAL A 280 -9.33 4.78 -12.94
N LEU A 281 -8.08 4.52 -13.36
CA LEU A 281 -7.79 3.80 -14.60
C LEU A 281 -8.36 2.38 -14.57
N SER A 282 -8.22 1.66 -13.46
CA SER A 282 -8.77 0.31 -13.30
C SER A 282 -10.30 0.31 -13.42
N LEU A 283 -10.99 1.25 -12.77
CA LEU A 283 -12.43 1.40 -12.90
C LEU A 283 -12.83 1.79 -14.30
N PHE A 284 -12.15 2.76 -14.92
CA PHE A 284 -12.42 3.18 -16.29
C PHE A 284 -12.36 2.00 -17.27
N PHE A 285 -11.31 1.19 -17.19
CA PHE A 285 -11.18 0.00 -18.04
C PHE A 285 -12.29 -1.01 -17.81
N GLN A 286 -12.71 -1.25 -16.59
CA GLN A 286 -13.73 -2.26 -16.28
C GLN A 286 -15.15 -1.76 -16.48
N THR A 287 -15.46 -0.52 -16.07
CA THR A 287 -16.84 0.00 -16.07
C THR A 287 -17.17 0.79 -17.33
N ALA A 288 -16.27 1.62 -17.85
CA ALA A 288 -16.51 2.43 -19.03
C ALA A 288 -16.20 1.69 -20.34
N LEU A 289 -15.12 0.91 -20.39
CA LEU A 289 -14.75 0.14 -21.57
C LEU A 289 -15.25 -1.30 -21.53
N GLY A 290 -15.87 -1.75 -20.43
CA GLY A 290 -16.43 -3.10 -20.28
C GLY A 290 -15.40 -4.23 -20.31
N LEU A 291 -14.13 -3.95 -20.01
CA LEU A 291 -13.07 -4.96 -20.03
C LEU A 291 -13.22 -5.94 -18.85
N SER A 292 -12.89 -7.21 -19.10
CA SER A 292 -12.74 -8.18 -18.01
C SER A 292 -11.59 -7.78 -17.07
N ALA A 293 -11.59 -8.30 -15.84
CA ALA A 293 -10.55 -8.02 -14.87
C ALA A 293 -9.13 -8.33 -15.40
N SER A 294 -8.97 -9.42 -16.15
CA SER A 294 -7.69 -9.78 -16.77
C SER A 294 -7.26 -8.81 -17.88
N HIS A 295 -8.18 -8.38 -18.74
CA HIS A 295 -7.88 -7.39 -19.76
C HIS A 295 -7.60 -6.00 -19.18
N ALA A 296 -8.31 -5.60 -18.12
CA ALA A 296 -8.04 -4.36 -17.41
C ALA A 296 -6.65 -4.38 -16.74
N ALA A 297 -6.26 -5.51 -16.14
CA ALA A 297 -4.93 -5.68 -15.57
C ALA A 297 -3.83 -5.60 -16.65
N LEU A 298 -4.04 -6.24 -17.81
CA LEU A 298 -3.12 -6.13 -18.95
C LEU A 298 -3.07 -4.72 -19.53
N ALA A 299 -4.19 -3.99 -19.53
CA ALA A 299 -4.24 -2.60 -19.98
C ALA A 299 -3.42 -1.65 -19.07
N LEU A 300 -3.19 -2.02 -17.81
CA LEU A 300 -2.30 -1.31 -16.88
C LEU A 300 -0.82 -1.69 -17.03
N SER A 301 -0.47 -2.72 -17.84
CA SER A 301 0.91 -3.16 -18.00
C SER A 301 1.87 -2.09 -18.52
N PRO A 302 1.48 -1.14 -19.41
CA PRO A 302 2.36 -0.03 -19.81
C PRO A 302 2.73 0.90 -18.65
N LEU A 303 1.79 1.15 -17.71
CA LEU A 303 2.07 1.93 -16.49
C LEU A 303 3.21 1.29 -15.72
N MET A 304 3.09 0.01 -15.52
CA MET A 304 4.03 -0.79 -14.74
C MET A 304 5.39 -0.89 -15.42
N ALA A 305 5.41 -1.12 -16.74
CA ALA A 305 6.65 -1.11 -17.53
C ALA A 305 7.36 0.25 -17.39
N GLY A 306 6.63 1.35 -17.49
CA GLY A 306 7.14 2.70 -17.27
C GLY A 306 7.77 2.88 -15.89
N ILE A 307 7.08 2.46 -14.82
CA ILE A 307 7.58 2.53 -13.44
C ILE A 307 8.90 1.75 -13.31
N ILE A 308 8.94 0.50 -13.76
CA ILE A 308 10.11 -0.36 -13.63
C ILE A 308 11.29 0.21 -14.41
N VAL A 309 11.10 0.53 -15.69
CA VAL A 309 12.16 1.05 -16.56
C VAL A 309 12.72 2.35 -16.00
N ALA A 310 11.88 3.31 -15.66
CA ALA A 310 12.32 4.59 -15.11
C ALA A 310 13.00 4.45 -13.75
N SER A 311 12.50 3.58 -12.86
CA SER A 311 13.15 3.33 -11.57
C SER A 311 14.55 2.78 -11.72
N VAL A 312 14.80 1.92 -12.71
CA VAL A 312 16.13 1.38 -13.00
C VAL A 312 17.03 2.42 -13.65
N VAL A 313 16.52 3.12 -14.67
CA VAL A 313 17.29 4.11 -15.44
C VAL A 313 17.65 5.35 -14.61
N CYS A 314 16.73 5.82 -13.77
CA CYS A 314 16.94 7.02 -12.95
C CYS A 314 17.85 6.76 -11.73
N ARG A 315 18.03 5.52 -11.32
CA ARG A 315 18.82 5.15 -10.13
C ARG A 315 20.23 5.79 -10.09
N PRO A 316 21.08 5.71 -11.15
CA PRO A 316 22.41 6.35 -11.12
C PRO A 316 22.35 7.89 -11.13
N LEU A 317 21.18 8.47 -11.44
CA LEU A 317 20.97 9.91 -11.49
C LEU A 317 20.56 10.51 -10.14
N ILE A 318 20.08 9.70 -9.19
CA ILE A 318 19.58 10.16 -7.89
C ILE A 318 20.65 11.00 -7.17
N GLY A 319 21.84 10.44 -6.99
CA GLY A 319 22.94 11.13 -6.31
C GLY A 319 23.48 12.39 -7.03
N LYS A 320 23.19 12.54 -8.33
CA LYS A 320 23.64 13.70 -9.14
C LYS A 320 22.58 14.79 -9.24
N LEU A 321 21.31 14.41 -9.42
CA LEU A 321 20.23 15.33 -9.74
C LEU A 321 19.32 15.62 -8.55
N GLY A 322 19.25 14.74 -7.54
CA GLY A 322 18.46 14.94 -6.32
C GLY A 322 17.05 15.50 -6.59
N ARG A 323 16.77 16.70 -6.12
CA ARG A 323 15.47 17.38 -6.28
C ARG A 323 15.04 17.59 -7.73
N VAL A 324 15.99 17.81 -8.65
CA VAL A 324 15.69 18.03 -10.07
C VAL A 324 15.04 16.79 -10.67
N LEU A 325 15.49 15.60 -10.26
CA LEU A 325 14.92 14.33 -10.74
C LEU A 325 13.47 14.16 -10.29
N VAL A 326 13.14 14.56 -9.05
CA VAL A 326 11.75 14.55 -8.55
C VAL A 326 10.86 15.49 -9.35
N VAL A 327 11.31 16.74 -9.56
CA VAL A 327 10.55 17.74 -10.34
C VAL A 327 10.34 17.28 -11.78
N ALA A 328 11.38 16.74 -12.42
CA ALA A 328 11.29 16.20 -13.76
C ALA A 328 10.35 15.00 -13.82
N GLY A 329 10.43 14.06 -12.85
CA GLY A 329 9.53 12.93 -12.74
C GLY A 329 8.07 13.35 -12.58
N LEU A 330 7.78 14.33 -11.72
CA LEU A 330 6.42 14.89 -11.58
C LEU A 330 5.94 15.55 -12.88
N GLY A 331 6.81 16.28 -13.60
CA GLY A 331 6.49 16.84 -14.91
C GLY A 331 6.12 15.78 -15.94
N VAL A 332 6.89 14.68 -16.00
CA VAL A 332 6.60 13.53 -16.88
C VAL A 332 5.30 12.82 -16.47
N THR A 333 5.04 12.67 -15.16
CA THR A 333 3.78 12.14 -14.66
C THR A 333 2.59 12.98 -15.09
N LEU A 334 2.70 14.31 -14.97
CA LEU A 334 1.67 15.25 -15.41
C LEU A 334 1.44 15.18 -16.91
N ALA A 335 2.53 15.12 -17.70
CA ALA A 335 2.43 14.98 -19.16
C ALA A 335 1.72 13.67 -19.56
N GLY A 336 2.05 12.55 -18.91
CA GLY A 336 1.37 11.27 -19.09
C GLY A 336 -0.12 11.34 -18.75
N ALA A 337 -0.46 11.95 -17.62
CA ALA A 337 -1.85 12.14 -17.19
C ALA A 337 -2.64 13.03 -18.17
N ALA A 338 -2.04 14.13 -18.62
CA ALA A 338 -2.62 15.01 -19.64
C ALA A 338 -2.82 14.27 -20.99
N GLY A 339 -1.87 13.41 -21.37
CA GLY A 339 -1.99 12.57 -22.55
C GLY A 339 -3.16 11.57 -22.47
N VAL A 340 -3.32 10.90 -21.31
CA VAL A 340 -4.48 10.01 -21.07
C VAL A 340 -5.79 10.81 -21.18
N TRP A 341 -5.87 11.96 -20.50
CA TRP A 341 -7.04 12.83 -20.54
C TRP A 341 -7.38 13.32 -21.95
N ALA A 342 -6.39 13.79 -22.70
CA ALA A 342 -6.56 14.25 -24.09
C ALA A 342 -7.05 13.12 -25.00
N THR A 343 -6.51 11.90 -24.84
CA THR A 343 -6.92 10.73 -25.64
C THR A 343 -8.36 10.34 -25.32
N VAL A 344 -8.75 10.34 -24.02
CA VAL A 344 -10.13 10.06 -23.62
C VAL A 344 -11.10 11.14 -24.12
N LEU A 345 -10.69 12.43 -24.11
CA LEU A 345 -11.51 13.51 -24.67
C LEU A 345 -11.74 13.35 -26.18
N ALA A 346 -10.71 12.93 -26.92
CA ALA A 346 -10.79 12.78 -28.36
C ALA A 346 -11.65 11.60 -28.81
N TYR A 347 -11.62 10.48 -28.10
CA TYR A 347 -12.25 9.23 -28.52
C TYR A 347 -13.44 8.78 -27.62
N GLY A 348 -13.64 9.41 -26.47
CA GLY A 348 -14.67 9.04 -25.50
C GLY A 348 -14.53 7.59 -25.02
N THR A 349 -15.64 6.89 -24.90
CA THR A 349 -15.69 5.45 -24.55
C THR A 349 -15.34 4.51 -25.72
N ALA A 350 -15.16 5.03 -26.94
CA ALA A 350 -14.68 4.27 -28.08
C ALA A 350 -13.15 4.17 -28.14
N VAL A 351 -12.44 4.72 -27.13
CA VAL A 351 -10.99 4.71 -27.05
C VAL A 351 -10.46 3.28 -26.98
N SER A 352 -9.47 2.97 -27.81
CA SER A 352 -8.74 1.71 -27.74
C SER A 352 -7.72 1.74 -26.58
N VAL A 353 -7.55 0.60 -25.90
CA VAL A 353 -6.49 0.40 -24.88
C VAL A 353 -5.11 0.75 -25.45
N TRP A 354 -4.87 0.37 -26.70
CA TRP A 354 -3.59 0.63 -27.39
C TRP A 354 -3.35 2.12 -27.67
N ALA A 355 -4.41 2.91 -27.85
CA ALA A 355 -4.30 4.35 -28.00
C ALA A 355 -3.91 5.04 -26.70
N LEU A 356 -4.30 4.46 -25.55
CA LEU A 356 -3.93 4.96 -24.23
C LEU A 356 -2.54 4.50 -23.77
N ALA A 357 -2.05 3.37 -24.30
CA ALA A 357 -0.82 2.74 -23.84
C ALA A 357 0.42 3.66 -23.82
N PRO A 358 0.69 4.51 -24.84
CA PRO A 358 1.83 5.44 -24.81
C PRO A 358 1.74 6.44 -23.66
N SER A 359 0.56 7.04 -23.45
CA SER A 359 0.35 8.02 -22.38
C SER A 359 0.46 7.39 -20.99
N ILE A 360 -0.06 6.16 -20.85
CA ILE A 360 0.04 5.37 -19.62
C ILE A 360 1.50 4.96 -19.33
N LEU A 361 2.28 4.63 -20.36
CA LEU A 361 3.71 4.33 -20.23
C LEU A 361 4.49 5.56 -19.73
N VAL A 362 4.24 6.73 -20.34
CA VAL A 362 4.85 8.01 -19.92
C VAL A 362 4.48 8.35 -18.49
N LEU A 363 3.21 8.15 -18.12
CA LEU A 363 2.73 8.33 -16.76
C LEU A 363 3.52 7.45 -15.78
N GLY A 364 3.65 6.16 -16.10
CA GLY A 364 4.43 5.21 -15.30
C GLY A 364 5.90 5.57 -15.21
N ALA A 365 6.51 6.06 -16.29
CA ALA A 365 7.90 6.49 -16.29
C ALA A 365 8.14 7.67 -15.33
N GLY A 366 7.26 8.66 -15.33
CA GLY A 366 7.31 9.77 -14.38
C GLY A 366 7.19 9.30 -12.92
N MET A 367 6.23 8.41 -12.65
CA MET A 367 6.06 7.81 -11.32
C MET A 367 7.32 7.04 -10.89
N GLY A 368 7.89 6.22 -11.76
CA GLY A 368 9.10 5.43 -11.46
C GLY A 368 10.32 6.29 -11.13
N ALA A 369 10.50 7.41 -11.82
CA ALA A 369 11.54 8.38 -11.52
C ALA A 369 11.37 9.00 -10.13
N CYS A 370 10.13 9.31 -9.73
CA CYS A 370 9.81 9.85 -8.41
C CYS A 370 9.98 8.80 -7.30
N PHE A 371 9.52 7.56 -7.48
CA PHE A 371 9.65 6.49 -6.48
C PHE A 371 11.09 6.33 -5.99
N SER A 372 12.03 6.26 -6.94
CA SER A 372 13.44 6.09 -6.62
C SER A 372 14.04 7.24 -5.82
N SER A 373 13.53 8.46 -6.02
CA SER A 373 14.09 9.68 -5.44
C SER A 373 13.45 10.09 -4.11
N ILE A 374 12.17 9.79 -3.90
CA ILE A 374 11.43 10.18 -2.68
C ILE A 374 12.00 9.43 -1.47
N TYR A 375 12.35 8.16 -1.62
CA TYR A 375 12.96 7.36 -0.54
C TYR A 375 14.40 7.77 -0.18
N ASP A 376 15.08 8.50 -1.05
CA ASP A 376 16.47 8.94 -0.82
C ASP A 376 16.52 10.36 -0.22
N VAL A 377 15.46 11.15 -0.41
CA VAL A 377 15.36 12.54 0.06
C VAL A 377 14.66 12.64 1.42
N ALA A 378 13.85 11.64 1.81
CA ALA A 378 13.15 11.56 3.09
C ALA A 378 13.99 10.87 4.16
#